data_6d73a54bec1de2a43bad1043697dff2e
#
_entry.id   6d73a54bec1de2a43bad1043697dff2e
#
_cell.length_a   1.000
_cell.length_b   1.000
_cell.length_c   1.000
_cell.angle_alpha   90.00
_cell.angle_beta   90.00
_cell.angle_gamma   90.00
#
_symmetry.space_group_name_H-M   'P 1'
#
loop_
_entity.id
_entity.type
_entity.pdbx_description
1 polymer ?
#
loop_
_entity_poly.entity_id
_entity_poly.type
_entity_poly.pdbx_seq_one_letter_code
_entity_poly.pdbx_strand_id
1 'polypeptide(L)'
;MSSNFDPSLFDVLLDQVETASSAGGGLSNVSQWICKNTSDPTNSSRPFSFKHHEYQKALVDDTHPTVSVCKSTQIGCSELFYRLALAICAKFQNINTILILPSIGFSQKVAMSRIDPIIDASPRLKAISAREVNSNTLKKIGSSFLHLGGAATTSSAISIPARALLFDEVSFSDPTVVSTYTSRLGHQESGERILRYFSSPLFPGSGISALFDEGTQNEYLVFHSTCGEWVYIDPFHHMILPGFNDPIHSLSLPDL
;
A
#
# COMPACT_ATOMS: atom_id res chain seq x y z
N MET A 1 -37.10 28.98 -5.09
CA MET A 1 -36.37 27.72 -5.18
C MET A 1 -34.90 28.01 -4.96
N SER A 2 -34.41 27.90 -3.74
CA SER A 2 -33.00 28.10 -3.43
C SER A 2 -32.30 26.78 -3.74
N SER A 3 -31.47 26.77 -4.78
CA SER A 3 -30.55 25.63 -5.03
C SER A 3 -29.59 25.55 -3.88
N ASN A 4 -29.69 24.50 -3.06
CA ASN A 4 -28.67 24.14 -2.09
C ASN A 4 -27.41 23.78 -2.86
N PHE A 5 -26.51 24.74 -3.00
CA PHE A 5 -25.16 24.49 -3.49
C PHE A 5 -24.41 23.72 -2.40
N ASP A 6 -24.03 22.49 -2.70
CA ASP A 6 -23.18 21.67 -1.82
C ASP A 6 -21.71 22.02 -2.09
N PRO A 7 -21.02 22.72 -1.15
CA PRO A 7 -19.61 23.09 -1.34
C PRO A 7 -18.69 21.89 -1.56
N SER A 8 -19.06 20.70 -1.02
CA SER A 8 -18.27 19.49 -1.18
C SER A 8 -18.20 19.01 -2.64
N LEU A 9 -19.25 19.28 -3.43
CA LEU A 9 -19.30 18.94 -4.85
C LEU A 9 -18.34 19.80 -5.68
N PHE A 10 -18.14 21.05 -5.29
CA PHE A 10 -17.23 21.98 -5.95
C PHE A 10 -15.77 21.59 -5.70
N ASP A 11 -15.43 21.20 -4.46
CA ASP A 11 -14.11 20.68 -4.13
C ASP A 11 -13.80 19.36 -4.87
N VAL A 12 -14.83 18.51 -5.07
CA VAL A 12 -14.71 17.29 -5.89
C VAL A 12 -14.42 17.62 -7.35
N LEU A 13 -15.08 18.64 -7.91
CA LEU A 13 -14.89 19.07 -9.29
C LEU A 13 -13.51 19.75 -9.49
N LEU A 14 -13.08 20.59 -8.55
CA LEU A 14 -11.75 21.22 -8.59
C LEU A 14 -10.63 20.19 -8.57
N ASP A 15 -10.75 19.18 -7.72
CA ASP A 15 -9.75 18.10 -7.64
C ASP A 15 -9.75 17.21 -8.90
N GLN A 16 -10.89 17.06 -9.58
CA GLN A 16 -10.97 16.41 -10.88
C GLN A 16 -10.30 17.24 -11.99
N VAL A 17 -10.40 18.55 -11.93
CA VAL A 17 -9.72 19.46 -12.86
C VAL A 17 -8.22 19.49 -12.61
N GLU A 18 -7.79 19.53 -11.34
CA GLU A 18 -6.36 19.43 -10.97
C GLU A 18 -5.77 18.08 -11.37
N THR A 19 -6.54 16.98 -11.24
CA THR A 19 -6.12 15.62 -11.65
C THR A 19 -6.06 15.49 -13.17
N ALA A 20 -6.98 16.10 -13.90
CA ALA A 20 -6.98 16.13 -15.38
C ALA A 20 -5.85 17.01 -15.94
N SER A 21 -5.46 18.07 -15.24
CA SER A 21 -4.34 18.95 -15.60
C SER A 21 -2.97 18.30 -15.35
N SER A 22 -2.89 17.26 -14.49
CA SER A 22 -1.69 16.48 -14.21
C SER A 22 -1.61 15.19 -15.04
N ALA A 23 -1.96 15.23 -16.31
CA ALA A 23 -1.87 14.10 -17.25
C ALA A 23 -0.43 13.59 -17.52
N GLY A 24 0.51 13.89 -16.64
CA GLY A 24 1.86 13.34 -16.54
C GLY A 24 2.26 13.01 -15.10
N GLY A 25 1.36 13.17 -14.13
CA GLY A 25 1.65 12.97 -12.72
C GLY A 25 1.36 11.52 -12.29
N GLY A 26 2.36 10.66 -12.31
CA GLY A 26 2.33 9.35 -11.70
C GLY A 26 1.95 9.38 -10.21
N LEU A 27 2.49 8.49 -9.39
CA LEU A 27 2.23 8.39 -7.94
C LEU A 27 2.82 9.55 -7.10
N SER A 28 3.26 10.66 -7.72
CA SER A 28 3.76 11.81 -6.98
C SER A 28 2.71 12.37 -6.01
N ASN A 29 3.16 12.73 -4.80
CA ASN A 29 2.32 13.31 -3.74
C ASN A 29 1.14 12.44 -3.26
N VAL A 30 1.23 11.13 -3.36
CA VAL A 30 0.20 10.21 -2.84
C VAL A 30 0.11 10.32 -1.31
N SER A 31 1.25 10.49 -0.64
CA SER A 31 1.28 10.69 0.82
C SER A 31 0.45 11.90 1.25
N GLN A 32 0.57 13.02 0.53
CA GLN A 32 -0.21 14.23 0.78
C GLN A 32 -1.71 13.98 0.52
N TRP A 33 -2.02 13.29 -0.59
CA TRP A 33 -3.40 12.93 -0.89
C TRP A 33 -4.02 12.07 0.21
N ILE A 34 -3.29 11.05 0.70
CA ILE A 34 -3.74 10.17 1.78
C ILE A 34 -4.04 10.99 3.05
N CYS A 35 -3.13 11.89 3.46
CA CYS A 35 -3.34 12.74 4.63
C CYS A 35 -4.56 13.65 4.49
N LYS A 36 -4.78 14.23 3.30
CA LYS A 36 -5.89 15.16 3.04
C LYS A 36 -7.24 14.46 2.95
N ASN A 37 -7.28 13.24 2.42
CA ASN A 37 -8.54 12.60 1.97
C ASN A 37 -8.90 11.33 2.74
N THR A 38 -8.07 10.88 3.69
CA THR A 38 -8.39 9.71 4.51
C THR A 38 -8.33 10.03 5.99
N SER A 39 -9.19 9.35 6.77
CA SER A 39 -9.31 9.54 8.21
C SER A 39 -8.99 8.25 8.97
N ASP A 40 -8.84 8.39 10.29
CA ASP A 40 -8.73 7.26 11.20
C ASP A 40 -10.07 6.53 11.29
N PRO A 41 -10.14 5.21 11.03
CA PRO A 41 -11.39 4.44 11.13
C PRO A 41 -12.06 4.49 12.51
N THR A 42 -11.28 4.72 13.58
CA THR A 42 -11.79 4.82 14.94
C THR A 42 -12.28 6.23 15.31
N ASN A 43 -11.87 7.24 14.53
CA ASN A 43 -12.25 8.64 14.75
C ASN A 43 -12.21 9.41 13.42
N SER A 44 -13.35 9.52 12.75
CA SER A 44 -13.49 10.19 11.46
C SER A 44 -13.10 11.67 11.45
N SER A 45 -13.09 12.33 12.61
CA SER A 45 -12.61 13.72 12.74
C SER A 45 -11.09 13.83 12.79
N ARG A 46 -10.38 12.70 12.85
CA ARG A 46 -8.92 12.65 12.89
C ARG A 46 -8.38 12.24 11.52
N PRO A 47 -7.74 13.16 10.77
CA PRO A 47 -7.09 12.81 9.50
C PRO A 47 -5.99 11.77 9.71
N PHE A 48 -5.73 10.95 8.69
CA PHE A 48 -4.56 10.09 8.69
C PHE A 48 -3.27 10.93 8.71
N SER A 49 -2.27 10.46 9.45
CA SER A 49 -1.00 11.15 9.61
C SER A 49 0.16 10.18 9.60
N PHE A 50 1.25 10.57 8.95
CA PHE A 50 2.53 9.83 8.96
C PHE A 50 3.40 10.15 10.19
N LYS A 51 2.86 10.89 11.18
CA LYS A 51 3.61 11.22 12.40
C LYS A 51 4.12 9.95 13.07
N HIS A 52 5.41 9.90 13.36
CA HIS A 52 6.17 8.73 13.85
C HIS A 52 6.34 7.58 12.86
N HIS A 53 5.93 7.77 11.60
CA HIS A 53 6.08 6.82 10.50
C HIS A 53 6.47 7.54 9.20
N GLU A 54 7.32 8.56 9.31
CA GLU A 54 7.70 9.45 8.21
C GLU A 54 8.33 8.69 7.03
N TYR A 55 9.03 7.60 7.31
CA TYR A 55 9.60 6.70 6.29
C TYR A 55 8.55 6.14 5.32
N GLN A 56 7.30 6.01 5.77
CA GLN A 56 6.22 5.49 4.93
C GLN A 56 5.84 6.43 3.78
N LYS A 57 6.17 7.74 3.86
CA LYS A 57 5.92 8.70 2.78
C LYS A 57 6.69 8.32 1.52
N ALA A 58 7.97 7.98 1.66
CA ALA A 58 8.81 7.57 0.55
C ALA A 58 8.25 6.33 -0.16
N LEU A 59 7.67 5.38 0.60
CA LEU A 59 7.11 4.15 0.04
C LEU A 59 5.88 4.39 -0.87
N VAL A 60 5.05 5.37 -0.56
CA VAL A 60 3.84 5.67 -1.34
C VAL A 60 4.04 6.73 -2.41
N ASP A 61 5.04 7.60 -2.24
CA ASP A 61 5.39 8.64 -3.21
C ASP A 61 6.43 8.17 -4.25
N ASP A 62 6.93 6.93 -4.12
CA ASP A 62 7.82 6.34 -5.10
C ASP A 62 7.11 6.16 -6.44
N THR A 63 7.63 6.83 -7.47
CA THR A 63 7.05 6.83 -8.82
C THR A 63 7.57 5.70 -9.70
N HIS A 64 8.52 4.88 -9.21
CA HIS A 64 9.02 3.76 -9.98
C HIS A 64 7.91 2.76 -10.30
N PRO A 65 7.82 2.21 -11.52
CA PRO A 65 6.78 1.27 -11.91
C PRO A 65 6.67 0.04 -11.00
N THR A 66 7.80 -0.45 -10.48
CA THR A 66 7.86 -1.62 -9.59
C THR A 66 8.59 -1.24 -8.30
N VAL A 67 7.94 -1.46 -7.15
CA VAL A 67 8.53 -1.23 -5.82
C VAL A 67 8.31 -2.46 -4.96
N SER A 68 9.39 -2.96 -4.35
CA SER A 68 9.39 -4.09 -3.43
C SER A 68 9.82 -3.62 -2.03
N VAL A 69 8.96 -3.82 -1.03
CA VAL A 69 9.19 -3.39 0.34
C VAL A 69 9.31 -4.59 1.26
N CYS A 70 10.54 -4.90 1.65
CA CYS A 70 10.83 -5.84 2.71
C CYS A 70 10.61 -5.16 4.06
N LYS A 71 9.61 -5.59 4.81
CA LYS A 71 9.18 -4.93 6.04
C LYS A 71 9.20 -5.85 7.24
N SER A 72 9.40 -5.29 8.43
CA SER A 72 9.10 -5.99 9.68
C SER A 72 7.59 -6.05 9.93
N THR A 73 7.18 -6.87 10.88
CA THR A 73 5.77 -6.96 11.31
C THR A 73 5.36 -5.75 12.14
N GLN A 74 4.06 -5.44 12.16
CA GLN A 74 3.42 -4.44 13.04
C GLN A 74 3.90 -2.98 12.88
N ILE A 75 4.51 -2.62 11.74
CA ILE A 75 4.95 -1.24 11.46
C ILE A 75 3.90 -0.40 10.70
N GLY A 76 2.64 -0.87 10.63
CA GLY A 76 1.54 -0.13 9.99
C GLY A 76 1.53 -0.16 8.46
N CYS A 77 2.44 -0.88 7.81
CA CYS A 77 2.55 -0.88 6.34
C CYS A 77 1.31 -1.44 5.63
N SER A 78 0.64 -2.46 6.14
CA SER A 78 -0.59 -2.98 5.50
C SER A 78 -1.71 -1.95 5.51
N GLU A 79 -1.90 -1.21 6.61
CA GLU A 79 -2.87 -0.13 6.69
C GLU A 79 -2.58 0.98 5.67
N LEU A 80 -1.30 1.35 5.53
CA LEU A 80 -0.84 2.28 4.50
C LEU A 80 -1.12 1.74 3.10
N PHE A 81 -0.89 0.45 2.87
CA PHE A 81 -1.03 -0.20 1.57
C PHE A 81 -2.49 -0.21 1.09
N TYR A 82 -3.44 -0.39 2.02
CA TYR A 82 -4.87 -0.28 1.69
C TYR A 82 -5.26 1.16 1.34
N ARG A 83 -4.69 2.17 2.02
CA ARG A 83 -4.88 3.58 1.69
C ARG A 83 -4.25 3.93 0.34
N LEU A 84 -3.09 3.36 0.02
CA LEU A 84 -2.46 3.49 -1.30
C LEU A 84 -3.38 2.95 -2.41
N ALA A 85 -3.97 1.77 -2.23
CA ALA A 85 -4.90 1.18 -3.20
C ALA A 85 -6.12 2.09 -3.44
N LEU A 86 -6.70 2.64 -2.37
CA LEU A 86 -7.82 3.58 -2.45
C LEU A 86 -7.40 4.90 -3.11
N ALA A 87 -6.21 5.43 -2.77
CA ALA A 87 -5.68 6.65 -3.37
C ALA A 87 -5.43 6.49 -4.87
N ILE A 88 -4.88 5.36 -5.31
CA ILE A 88 -4.69 5.05 -6.73
C ILE A 88 -6.04 5.07 -7.46
N CYS A 89 -7.05 4.38 -6.95
CA CYS A 89 -8.39 4.38 -7.55
C CYS A 89 -9.02 5.78 -7.61
N ALA A 90 -8.78 6.61 -6.60
CA ALA A 90 -9.35 7.95 -6.53
C ALA A 90 -8.59 8.98 -7.40
N LYS A 91 -7.27 8.83 -7.55
CA LYS A 91 -6.42 9.74 -8.35
C LYS A 91 -6.45 9.43 -9.84
N PHE A 92 -6.56 8.16 -10.21
CA PHE A 92 -6.62 7.74 -11.62
C PHE A 92 -8.05 7.42 -12.02
N GLN A 93 -8.40 7.80 -13.25
CA GLN A 93 -9.75 7.55 -13.78
C GLN A 93 -9.78 6.30 -14.63
N ASN A 94 -10.91 5.59 -14.58
CA ASN A 94 -11.22 4.44 -15.44
C ASN A 94 -10.16 3.33 -15.41
N ILE A 95 -9.60 3.06 -14.22
CA ILE A 95 -8.62 1.98 -14.05
C ILE A 95 -9.15 0.84 -13.20
N ASN A 96 -8.57 -0.33 -13.41
CA ASN A 96 -8.67 -1.45 -12.47
C ASN A 96 -7.39 -1.49 -11.63
N THR A 97 -7.58 -1.48 -10.31
CA THR A 97 -6.56 -1.78 -9.31
C THR A 97 -6.88 -3.12 -8.68
N ILE A 98 -5.91 -4.01 -8.56
CA ILE A 98 -6.09 -5.30 -7.87
C ILE A 98 -5.22 -5.30 -6.63
N LEU A 99 -5.85 -5.43 -5.46
CA LEU A 99 -5.19 -5.69 -4.19
C LEU A 99 -5.20 -7.20 -3.96
N ILE A 100 -4.02 -7.79 -3.91
CA ILE A 100 -3.83 -9.24 -3.80
C ILE A 100 -3.30 -9.57 -2.41
N LEU A 101 -3.98 -10.47 -1.72
CA LEU A 101 -3.63 -10.97 -0.39
C LEU A 101 -3.40 -12.49 -0.46
N PRO A 102 -2.85 -13.13 0.58
CA PRO A 102 -2.52 -14.55 0.52
C PRO A 102 -3.69 -15.47 0.14
N SER A 103 -4.92 -15.14 0.53
CA SER A 103 -6.10 -15.92 0.14
C SER A 103 -7.33 -15.05 -0.06
N ILE A 104 -8.29 -15.55 -0.84
CA ILE A 104 -9.55 -14.83 -1.10
C ILE A 104 -10.37 -14.63 0.19
N GLY A 105 -10.38 -15.59 1.09
CA GLY A 105 -11.06 -15.46 2.37
C GLY A 105 -10.42 -14.39 3.27
N PHE A 106 -9.09 -14.25 3.21
CA PHE A 106 -8.39 -13.18 3.90
C PHE A 106 -8.69 -11.82 3.26
N SER A 107 -8.73 -11.74 1.93
CA SER A 107 -9.10 -10.53 1.19
C SER A 107 -10.50 -10.03 1.58
N GLN A 108 -11.47 -10.93 1.69
CA GLN A 108 -12.83 -10.58 2.12
C GLN A 108 -12.88 -10.04 3.56
N LYS A 109 -12.10 -10.63 4.48
CA LYS A 109 -11.98 -10.13 5.86
C LYS A 109 -11.35 -8.74 5.89
N VAL A 110 -10.29 -8.50 5.11
CA VAL A 110 -9.63 -7.20 4.99
C VAL A 110 -10.59 -6.16 4.40
N ALA A 111 -11.39 -6.52 3.39
CA ALA A 111 -12.40 -5.61 2.85
C ALA A 111 -13.31 -5.07 3.94
N MET A 112 -13.93 -5.96 4.72
CA MET A 112 -14.90 -5.60 5.77
C MET A 112 -14.26 -4.93 6.98
N SER A 113 -13.07 -5.42 7.41
CA SER A 113 -12.49 -4.98 8.70
C SER A 113 -11.50 -3.84 8.58
N ARG A 114 -11.03 -3.51 7.37
CA ARG A 114 -10.02 -2.47 7.14
C ARG A 114 -10.43 -1.47 6.06
N ILE A 115 -10.78 -1.94 4.85
CA ILE A 115 -11.04 -1.07 3.70
C ILE A 115 -12.36 -0.32 3.88
N ASP A 116 -13.45 -1.01 4.21
CA ASP A 116 -14.75 -0.37 4.43
C ASP A 116 -14.71 0.65 5.57
N PRO A 117 -14.10 0.37 6.73
CA PRO A 117 -13.93 1.37 7.78
C PRO A 117 -13.11 2.61 7.35
N ILE A 118 -12.08 2.45 6.52
CA ILE A 118 -11.33 3.59 5.97
C ILE A 118 -12.25 4.44 5.08
N ILE A 119 -13.01 3.82 4.19
CA ILE A 119 -13.95 4.50 3.29
C ILE A 119 -15.01 5.25 4.10
N ASP A 120 -15.63 4.58 5.06
CA ASP A 120 -16.72 5.14 5.87
C ASP A 120 -16.27 6.30 6.76
N ALA A 121 -15.06 6.22 7.31
CA ALA A 121 -14.49 7.27 8.14
C ALA A 121 -14.00 8.49 7.34
N SER A 122 -13.78 8.33 6.02
CA SER A 122 -13.17 9.35 5.15
C SER A 122 -14.24 10.03 4.30
N PRO A 123 -14.64 11.29 4.60
CA PRO A 123 -15.75 11.95 3.91
C PRO A 123 -15.59 11.97 2.39
N ARG A 124 -14.39 12.24 1.89
CA ARG A 124 -14.09 12.24 0.46
C ARG A 124 -14.27 10.87 -0.18
N LEU A 125 -13.68 9.82 0.40
CA LEU A 125 -13.81 8.46 -0.13
C LEU A 125 -15.26 8.00 -0.09
N LYS A 126 -15.98 8.30 0.98
CA LYS A 126 -17.40 7.98 1.12
C LYS A 126 -18.26 8.65 0.05
N ALA A 127 -17.94 9.91 -0.30
CA ALA A 127 -18.67 10.66 -1.32
C ALA A 127 -18.47 10.10 -2.74
N ILE A 128 -17.27 9.59 -3.06
CA ILE A 128 -16.96 9.06 -4.40
C ILE A 128 -17.15 7.54 -4.53
N SER A 129 -17.40 6.83 -3.43
CA SER A 129 -17.62 5.36 -3.46
C SER A 129 -19.07 5.05 -3.78
N ALA A 130 -19.30 4.24 -4.84
CA ALA A 130 -20.62 3.82 -5.23
C ALA A 130 -21.11 2.67 -4.32
N ARG A 131 -22.23 2.89 -3.63
CA ARG A 131 -22.82 1.90 -2.71
C ARG A 131 -23.38 0.67 -3.44
N GLU A 132 -23.84 0.84 -4.68
CA GLU A 132 -24.42 -0.24 -5.50
C GLU A 132 -23.35 -1.25 -5.95
N VAL A 133 -22.07 -0.83 -5.99
CA VAL A 133 -20.94 -1.68 -6.35
C VAL A 133 -19.99 -1.76 -5.17
N ASN A 134 -20.48 -2.30 -4.05
CA ASN A 134 -19.71 -2.51 -2.84
C ASN A 134 -19.88 -3.94 -2.35
N SER A 135 -18.98 -4.83 -2.75
CA SER A 135 -18.91 -6.21 -2.25
C SER A 135 -17.58 -6.46 -1.53
N ASN A 136 -17.46 -7.62 -0.89
CA ASN A 136 -16.22 -8.00 -0.21
C ASN A 136 -15.03 -8.26 -1.16
N THR A 137 -15.27 -8.23 -2.48
CA THR A 137 -14.23 -8.48 -3.50
C THR A 137 -14.14 -7.38 -4.55
N LEU A 138 -15.08 -6.41 -4.55
CA LEU A 138 -15.12 -5.34 -5.53
C LEU A 138 -15.65 -4.06 -4.91
N LYS A 139 -14.90 -2.96 -5.08
CA LYS A 139 -15.31 -1.60 -4.70
C LYS A 139 -15.20 -0.69 -5.91
N LYS A 140 -16.18 0.19 -6.11
CA LYS A 140 -16.10 1.26 -7.11
C LYS A 140 -15.76 2.58 -6.42
N ILE A 141 -14.63 3.17 -6.79
CA ILE A 141 -14.12 4.44 -6.24
C ILE A 141 -14.03 5.44 -7.40
N GLY A 142 -14.92 6.43 -7.43
CA GLY A 142 -15.06 7.31 -8.59
C GLY A 142 -15.42 6.51 -9.84
N SER A 143 -14.63 6.65 -10.90
CA SER A 143 -14.76 5.88 -12.15
C SER A 143 -13.93 4.59 -12.18
N SER A 144 -13.14 4.32 -11.14
CA SER A 144 -12.19 3.21 -11.06
C SER A 144 -12.71 2.06 -10.21
N PHE A 145 -12.12 0.87 -10.38
CA PHE A 145 -12.49 -0.32 -9.62
C PHE A 145 -11.31 -0.83 -8.80
N LEU A 146 -11.55 -1.11 -7.53
CA LEU A 146 -10.66 -1.85 -6.66
C LEU A 146 -11.17 -3.28 -6.53
N HIS A 147 -10.41 -4.22 -7.07
CA HIS A 147 -10.66 -5.65 -6.94
C HIS A 147 -9.81 -6.22 -5.82
N LEU A 148 -10.36 -7.13 -5.03
CA LEU A 148 -9.65 -7.83 -3.97
C LEU A 148 -9.51 -9.29 -4.39
N GLY A 149 -8.26 -9.74 -4.56
CA GLY A 149 -7.89 -11.07 -5.02
C GLY A 149 -7.15 -11.89 -3.97
N GLY A 150 -7.01 -13.18 -4.22
CA GLY A 150 -6.19 -14.08 -3.42
C GLY A 150 -5.07 -14.70 -4.26
N ALA A 151 -3.95 -15.01 -3.63
CA ALA A 151 -2.77 -15.59 -4.29
C ALA A 151 -2.46 -17.03 -3.84
N ALA A 152 -3.45 -17.75 -3.29
CA ALA A 152 -3.27 -19.15 -2.87
C ALA A 152 -3.40 -20.12 -4.03
N THR A 153 -4.20 -19.82 -5.05
CA THR A 153 -4.48 -20.71 -6.18
C THR A 153 -4.67 -19.94 -7.47
N THR A 154 -4.29 -20.53 -8.61
CA THR A 154 -4.47 -19.93 -9.94
C THR A 154 -5.93 -19.65 -10.28
N SER A 155 -6.86 -20.48 -9.78
CA SER A 155 -8.30 -20.27 -9.96
C SER A 155 -8.84 -19.01 -9.26
N SER A 156 -8.15 -18.50 -8.27
CA SER A 156 -8.49 -17.24 -7.59
C SER A 156 -7.95 -16.01 -8.29
N ALA A 157 -7.09 -16.17 -9.29
CA ALA A 157 -6.51 -15.06 -10.03
C ALA A 157 -7.57 -14.37 -10.90
N ILE A 158 -7.75 -13.08 -10.68
CA ILE A 158 -8.72 -12.25 -11.39
C ILE A 158 -8.29 -12.05 -12.84
N SER A 159 -9.17 -12.39 -13.80
CA SER A 159 -8.88 -12.35 -15.24
C SER A 159 -9.30 -11.02 -15.89
N ILE A 160 -8.89 -9.91 -15.32
CA ILE A 160 -9.15 -8.57 -15.87
C ILE A 160 -7.84 -7.83 -16.13
N PRO A 161 -7.77 -6.99 -17.18
CA PRO A 161 -6.66 -6.05 -17.34
C PRO A 161 -6.59 -5.09 -16.14
N ALA A 162 -5.40 -4.82 -15.65
CA ALA A 162 -5.17 -3.92 -14.54
C ALA A 162 -4.08 -2.90 -14.89
N ARG A 163 -4.17 -1.70 -14.30
CA ARG A 163 -3.09 -0.71 -14.30
C ARG A 163 -2.24 -0.82 -13.05
N ALA A 164 -2.85 -1.20 -11.94
CA ALA A 164 -2.17 -1.31 -10.66
C ALA A 164 -2.38 -2.69 -10.02
N LEU A 165 -1.30 -3.30 -9.59
CA LEU A 165 -1.26 -4.53 -8.80
C LEU A 165 -0.54 -4.26 -7.49
N LEU A 166 -1.18 -4.58 -6.39
CA LEU A 166 -0.67 -4.41 -5.04
C LEU A 166 -0.72 -5.76 -4.32
N PHE A 167 0.44 -6.33 -4.01
CA PHE A 167 0.58 -7.59 -3.28
C PHE A 167 0.92 -7.31 -1.82
N ASP A 168 0.01 -7.58 -0.90
CA ASP A 168 0.30 -7.57 0.55
C ASP A 168 0.60 -9.00 1.00
N GLU A 169 1.69 -9.15 1.75
CA GLU A 169 2.23 -10.42 2.22
C GLU A 169 2.59 -11.40 1.07
N VAL A 170 3.31 -10.89 0.04
CA VAL A 170 3.68 -11.67 -1.15
C VAL A 170 4.51 -12.92 -0.82
N SER A 171 5.27 -12.93 0.28
CA SER A 171 6.03 -14.11 0.72
C SER A 171 5.16 -15.33 1.06
N PHE A 172 3.85 -15.12 1.29
CA PHE A 172 2.86 -16.18 1.53
C PHE A 172 2.04 -16.53 0.28
N SER A 173 2.40 -16.00 -0.88
CA SER A 173 1.71 -16.20 -2.14
C SER A 173 2.37 -17.30 -2.97
N ASP A 174 1.58 -18.03 -3.77
CA ASP A 174 2.12 -18.94 -4.78
C ASP A 174 2.82 -18.14 -5.90
N PRO A 175 4.10 -18.39 -6.19
CA PRO A 175 4.84 -17.66 -7.24
C PRO A 175 4.18 -17.77 -8.62
N THR A 176 3.52 -18.88 -8.94
CA THR A 176 2.80 -19.09 -10.21
C THR A 176 1.60 -18.14 -10.30
N VAL A 177 0.90 -17.95 -9.17
CA VAL A 177 -0.23 -17.03 -9.09
C VAL A 177 0.24 -15.58 -9.19
N VAL A 178 1.35 -15.23 -8.54
CA VAL A 178 1.98 -13.90 -8.66
C VAL A 178 2.31 -13.61 -10.13
N SER A 179 2.95 -14.54 -10.84
CA SER A 179 3.25 -14.43 -12.27
C SER A 179 1.98 -14.27 -13.11
N THR A 180 0.92 -15.02 -12.79
CA THR A 180 -0.37 -14.92 -13.48
C THR A 180 -0.99 -13.52 -13.30
N TYR A 181 -0.94 -12.94 -12.10
CA TYR A 181 -1.41 -11.56 -11.90
C TYR A 181 -0.56 -10.53 -12.64
N THR A 182 0.77 -10.66 -12.61
CA THR A 182 1.66 -9.67 -13.25
C THR A 182 1.45 -9.60 -14.77
N SER A 183 1.02 -10.71 -15.41
CA SER A 183 0.64 -10.71 -16.82
C SER A 183 -0.55 -9.78 -17.14
N ARG A 184 -1.38 -9.42 -16.15
CA ARG A 184 -2.52 -8.49 -16.31
C ARG A 184 -2.11 -7.05 -16.55
N LEU A 185 -0.86 -6.70 -16.29
CA LEU A 185 -0.27 -5.41 -16.62
C LEU A 185 0.20 -5.32 -18.09
N GLY A 186 0.10 -6.40 -18.87
CA GLY A 186 0.68 -6.51 -20.22
C GLY A 186 0.18 -5.50 -21.25
N HIS A 187 -1.02 -4.94 -21.07
CA HIS A 187 -1.62 -3.95 -21.97
C HIS A 187 -1.23 -2.49 -21.65
N GLN A 188 -0.46 -2.26 -20.59
CA GLN A 188 -0.02 -0.92 -20.20
C GLN A 188 1.40 -0.66 -20.70
N GLU A 189 1.68 0.58 -21.11
CA GLU A 189 3.06 0.99 -21.36
C GLU A 189 3.90 0.85 -20.07
N SER A 190 5.19 0.55 -20.22
CA SER A 190 6.06 0.22 -19.09
C SER A 190 6.09 1.32 -18.00
N GLY A 191 5.99 2.59 -18.40
CA GLY A 191 5.97 3.75 -17.49
C GLY A 191 4.63 4.01 -16.80
N GLU A 192 3.55 3.35 -17.24
CA GLU A 192 2.21 3.55 -16.66
C GLU A 192 1.82 2.46 -15.65
N ARG A 193 2.59 1.40 -15.55
CA ARG A 193 2.33 0.27 -14.65
C ARG A 193 2.61 0.66 -13.20
N ILE A 194 1.78 0.16 -12.31
CA ILE A 194 1.98 0.29 -10.87
C ILE A 194 2.01 -1.11 -10.28
N LEU A 195 3.21 -1.54 -9.88
CA LEU A 195 3.41 -2.85 -9.26
C LEU A 195 4.07 -2.67 -7.90
N ARG A 196 3.41 -3.12 -6.87
CA ARG A 196 3.83 -2.93 -5.47
C ARG A 196 3.79 -4.26 -4.74
N TYR A 197 4.91 -4.59 -4.10
CA TYR A 197 5.06 -5.78 -3.27
C TYR A 197 5.41 -5.37 -1.84
N PHE A 198 4.59 -5.74 -0.88
CA PHE A 198 4.85 -5.53 0.55
C PHE A 198 4.80 -6.86 1.26
N SER A 199 5.83 -7.20 2.03
CA SER A 199 5.81 -8.42 2.84
C SER A 199 6.91 -8.42 3.89
N SER A 200 6.69 -9.20 4.93
CA SER A 200 7.77 -9.65 5.79
C SER A 200 8.54 -10.78 5.11
N PRO A 201 9.88 -10.84 5.21
CA PRO A 201 10.66 -11.93 4.67
C PRO A 201 10.39 -13.24 5.45
N LEU A 202 10.35 -14.36 4.75
CA LEU A 202 10.25 -15.70 5.35
C LEU A 202 11.59 -16.41 5.29
N PHE A 203 12.17 -16.48 4.07
CA PHE A 203 13.44 -17.15 3.84
C PHE A 203 14.31 -16.30 2.91
N PRO A 204 15.64 -16.29 3.10
CA PRO A 204 16.57 -15.65 2.17
C PRO A 204 16.38 -16.16 0.73
N GLY A 205 16.47 -15.27 -0.24
CA GLY A 205 16.36 -15.61 -1.66
C GLY A 205 14.98 -16.07 -2.12
N SER A 206 13.91 -15.86 -1.33
CA SER A 206 12.55 -16.22 -1.71
C SER A 206 11.53 -15.12 -1.38
N GLY A 207 10.40 -15.09 -2.10
CA GLY A 207 9.34 -14.11 -1.87
C GLY A 207 9.86 -12.68 -1.93
N ILE A 208 9.56 -11.89 -0.90
CA ILE A 208 9.98 -10.47 -0.84
C ILE A 208 11.50 -10.31 -0.70
N SER A 209 12.21 -11.29 -0.08
CA SER A 209 13.66 -11.23 0.02
C SER A 209 14.31 -11.28 -1.36
N ALA A 210 13.91 -12.21 -2.22
CA ALA A 210 14.40 -12.26 -3.61
C ALA A 210 14.09 -10.96 -4.38
N LEU A 211 12.87 -10.44 -4.26
CA LEU A 211 12.47 -9.19 -4.91
C LEU A 211 13.24 -7.96 -4.40
N PHE A 212 13.64 -7.96 -3.13
CA PHE A 212 14.47 -6.92 -2.54
C PHE A 212 15.91 -7.02 -3.04
N ASP A 213 16.47 -8.23 -3.09
CA ASP A 213 17.83 -8.51 -3.56
C ASP A 213 18.01 -8.14 -5.05
N GLU A 214 16.96 -8.27 -5.86
CA GLU A 214 16.92 -7.84 -7.27
C GLU A 214 16.73 -6.32 -7.44
N GLY A 215 16.35 -5.63 -6.37
CA GLY A 215 16.04 -4.18 -6.37
C GLY A 215 17.24 -3.30 -6.08
N THR A 216 16.94 -2.03 -5.76
CA THR A 216 17.95 -1.00 -5.41
C THR A 216 18.47 -1.16 -3.98
N GLN A 217 17.86 -2.02 -3.17
CA GLN A 217 18.25 -2.33 -1.78
C GLN A 217 18.40 -1.08 -0.90
N ASN A 218 17.45 -0.15 -1.04
CA ASN A 218 17.42 1.06 -0.23
C ASN A 218 17.08 0.74 1.22
N GLU A 219 17.86 1.28 2.15
CA GLU A 219 17.70 1.11 3.58
C GLU A 219 17.22 2.41 4.25
N TYR A 220 16.39 2.27 5.28
CA TYR A 220 15.96 3.41 6.06
C TYR A 220 16.98 3.74 7.14
N LEU A 221 17.56 4.94 7.06
CA LEU A 221 18.51 5.42 8.04
C LEU A 221 17.82 6.22 9.15
N VAL A 222 18.30 6.08 10.37
CA VAL A 222 17.86 6.83 11.54
C VAL A 222 18.94 7.81 11.96
N PHE A 223 18.54 9.07 12.19
CA PHE A 223 19.48 10.08 12.69
C PHE A 223 19.78 9.80 14.17
N HIS A 224 21.04 9.52 14.48
CA HIS A 224 21.51 9.29 15.84
C HIS A 224 22.03 10.60 16.43
N SER A 225 21.23 11.24 17.30
CA SER A 225 21.47 12.57 17.82
C SER A 225 22.76 12.71 18.63
N THR A 226 23.26 11.64 19.25
CA THR A 226 24.47 11.67 20.08
C THR A 226 25.75 11.76 19.24
N CYS A 227 25.84 11.06 18.11
CA CYS A 227 27.01 11.14 17.21
C CYS A 227 26.80 12.13 16.05
N GLY A 228 25.55 12.58 15.79
CA GLY A 228 25.24 13.48 14.70
C GLY A 228 25.21 12.84 13.31
N GLU A 229 25.13 11.51 13.24
CA GLU A 229 25.19 10.74 11.97
C GLU A 229 23.89 10.01 11.67
N TRP A 230 23.67 9.72 10.37
CA TRP A 230 22.62 8.83 9.91
C TRP A 230 23.13 7.40 9.93
N VAL A 231 22.44 6.51 10.67
CA VAL A 231 22.85 5.12 10.87
C VAL A 231 21.76 4.16 10.42
N TYR A 232 22.18 3.05 9.82
CA TYR A 232 21.32 1.89 9.65
C TYR A 232 21.31 1.10 10.95
N ILE A 233 20.12 0.77 11.44
CA ILE A 233 19.99 -0.03 12.68
C ILE A 233 19.93 -1.52 12.30
N ASP A 234 21.06 -2.19 12.45
CA ASP A 234 21.17 -3.63 12.33
C ASP A 234 21.05 -4.27 13.71
N PRO A 235 20.03 -5.12 13.95
CA PRO A 235 19.86 -5.82 15.23
C PRO A 235 21.10 -6.61 15.66
N PHE A 236 21.79 -7.25 14.72
CA PHE A 236 22.98 -8.07 15.02
C PHE A 236 24.18 -7.26 15.49
N HIS A 237 24.25 -5.97 15.10
CA HIS A 237 25.38 -5.10 15.46
C HIS A 237 25.02 -4.03 16.50
N HIS A 238 23.72 -3.74 16.68
CA HIS A 238 23.29 -2.62 17.51
C HIS A 238 22.36 -2.99 18.67
N MET A 239 21.83 -4.21 18.70
CA MET A 239 20.95 -4.68 19.79
C MET A 239 21.71 -5.51 20.79
N ILE A 240 21.70 -5.10 22.06
CA ILE A 240 22.26 -5.85 23.18
C ILE A 240 21.13 -6.32 24.08
N LEU A 241 21.00 -7.64 24.25
CA LEU A 241 20.03 -8.22 25.17
C LEU A 241 20.51 -8.10 26.61
N PRO A 242 19.59 -7.98 27.61
CA PRO A 242 19.98 -7.96 29.02
C PRO A 242 20.85 -9.15 29.42
N GLY A 243 21.98 -8.89 30.06
CA GLY A 243 22.93 -9.89 30.51
C GLY A 243 24.09 -10.16 29.54
N PHE A 244 24.12 -9.51 28.38
CA PHE A 244 25.23 -9.57 27.41
C PHE A 244 25.95 -8.22 27.32
N ASN A 245 27.21 -8.26 26.85
CA ASN A 245 28.04 -7.07 26.74
C ASN A 245 28.17 -6.54 25.31
N ASP A 246 27.77 -7.33 24.31
CA ASP A 246 27.81 -6.96 22.91
C ASP A 246 26.64 -7.57 22.09
N PRO A 247 26.29 -6.99 20.93
CA PRO A 247 25.17 -7.45 20.10
C PRO A 247 25.35 -8.86 19.55
N ILE A 248 26.55 -9.19 19.10
CA ILE A 248 26.82 -10.48 18.43
C ILE A 248 26.58 -11.64 19.39
N HIS A 249 27.11 -11.57 20.62
CA HIS A 249 26.89 -12.59 21.63
C HIS A 249 25.45 -12.62 22.12
N SER A 250 24.76 -11.48 22.17
CA SER A 250 23.38 -11.42 22.62
C SER A 250 22.37 -12.04 21.65
N LEU A 251 22.71 -12.10 20.34
CA LEU A 251 21.81 -12.61 19.29
C LEU A 251 22.25 -13.96 18.71
N SER A 252 23.44 -14.46 19.04
CA SER A 252 24.00 -15.73 18.55
C SER A 252 23.80 -16.90 19.51
N LEU A 253 22.74 -16.90 20.30
CA LEU A 253 22.45 -17.99 21.23
C LEU A 253 22.04 -19.27 20.47
N PRO A 254 22.67 -20.41 20.73
CA PRO A 254 22.36 -21.67 20.05
C PRO A 254 21.04 -22.32 20.51
N ASP A 255 20.34 -21.78 21.48
CA ASP A 255 19.19 -22.38 22.16
C ASP A 255 17.90 -21.51 22.16
N LEU A 256 17.67 -20.71 21.10
CA LEU A 256 16.38 -20.05 20.89
C LEU A 256 15.56 -20.73 19.82
#